data_21e22e468a45edbb538274b439171ecd
#
_entry.id   21e22e468a45edbb538274b439171ecd
#
_cell.length_a   1.000
_cell.length_b   1.000
_cell.length_c   1.000
_cell.angle_alpha   90.00
_cell.angle_beta   90.00
_cell.angle_gamma   90.00
#
_symmetry.space_group_name_H-M   'P 1'
#
loop_
_entity.id
_entity.type
_entity.pdbx_description
1 polymer ?
#
loop_
_entity_poly.entity_id
_entity_poly.type
_entity_poly.pdbx_seq_one_letter_code
_entity_poly.pdbx_strand_id
1 'polypeptide(L)'
;MPGEYDVVDLTFFQECLFGIQEIAGSMEYDILLSICRKNDISSLERIIANHKVDGVILMRTFVEDEQIDFLQTKNVPFVTIGSTSANYKGVIQIDHNHKSACKELTSIILMKQMDKIALIGGNEEHVVTQSRLRGFREAYAKMGKTLDVDLMFLSQDNQVLVEKAVKEALNRQADCILCMDDAVCSRVLKTLRQQHVKVPEDVRVASFYNSMVLENNVPSITSLSF
;
A
#
# COMPACT_ATOMS: atom_id res chain seq x y z
N MET A 1 2.90 23.09 5.64
CA MET A 1 4.09 22.26 5.49
C MET A 1 3.76 21.18 4.48
N PRO A 2 4.56 20.93 3.43
CA PRO A 2 4.33 19.79 2.56
C PRO A 2 4.43 18.53 3.42
N GLY A 3 3.46 17.63 3.29
CA GLY A 3 3.52 16.33 3.94
C GLY A 3 4.81 15.64 3.52
N GLU A 4 5.55 15.15 4.48
CA GLU A 4 6.79 14.42 4.27
C GLU A 4 6.46 13.19 3.41
N TYR A 5 6.82 13.26 2.13
CA TYR A 5 6.94 12.06 1.33
C TYR A 5 8.19 11.36 1.85
N ASP A 6 8.01 10.30 2.62
CA ASP A 6 9.12 9.43 2.97
C ASP A 6 9.66 8.81 1.67
N VAL A 7 10.95 8.95 1.44
CA VAL A 7 11.64 8.43 0.24
C VAL A 7 11.39 6.94 0.02
N VAL A 8 11.02 6.21 1.08
CA VAL A 8 10.74 4.76 1.04
C VAL A 8 9.41 4.43 0.34
N ASP A 9 8.42 5.35 0.36
CA ASP A 9 7.12 5.13 -0.34
C ASP A 9 7.23 5.26 -1.87
N LEU A 10 8.39 5.63 -2.39
CA LEU A 10 8.57 5.96 -3.80
C LEU A 10 8.96 4.77 -4.67
N THR A 11 9.42 3.63 -4.12
CA THR A 11 9.99 2.54 -4.92
C THR A 11 9.00 2.00 -5.95
N PHE A 12 7.79 1.65 -5.53
CA PHE A 12 6.74 1.20 -6.45
C PHE A 12 6.43 2.24 -7.53
N PHE A 13 6.26 3.51 -7.12
CA PHE A 13 5.93 4.59 -8.05
C PHE A 13 7.07 4.90 -9.01
N GLN A 14 8.33 4.78 -8.57
CA GLN A 14 9.51 4.95 -9.42
C GLN A 14 9.58 3.86 -10.49
N GLU A 15 9.42 2.60 -10.11
CA GLU A 15 9.42 1.47 -11.04
C GLU A 15 8.31 1.60 -12.09
N CYS A 16 7.08 1.91 -11.65
CA CYS A 16 5.97 2.20 -12.57
C CYS A 16 6.29 3.38 -13.50
N LEU A 17 6.83 4.48 -12.98
CA LEU A 17 7.14 5.67 -13.77
C LEU A 17 8.19 5.36 -14.84
N PHE A 18 9.24 4.62 -14.52
CA PHE A 18 10.27 4.23 -15.49
C PHE A 18 9.69 3.32 -16.58
N GLY A 19 8.86 2.33 -16.21
CA GLY A 19 8.19 1.47 -17.19
C GLY A 19 7.23 2.25 -18.11
N ILE A 20 6.46 3.19 -17.55
CA ILE A 20 5.58 4.07 -18.34
C ILE A 20 6.41 4.94 -19.29
N GLN A 21 7.50 5.54 -18.81
CA GLN A 21 8.35 6.42 -19.61
C GLN A 21 9.00 5.67 -20.78
N GLU A 22 9.46 4.44 -20.58
CA GLU A 22 10.06 3.62 -21.62
C GLU A 22 9.08 3.39 -22.77
N ILE A 23 7.84 2.98 -22.45
CA ILE A 23 6.81 2.70 -23.47
C ILE A 23 6.30 3.99 -24.10
N ALA A 24 6.00 5.03 -23.31
CA ALA A 24 5.53 6.33 -23.81
C ALA A 24 6.53 6.94 -24.79
N GLY A 25 7.82 6.94 -24.46
CA GLY A 25 8.86 7.44 -25.35
C GLY A 25 8.96 6.68 -26.67
N SER A 26 8.73 5.36 -26.66
CA SER A 26 8.67 4.55 -27.90
C SER A 26 7.46 4.88 -28.77
N MET A 27 6.44 5.50 -28.19
CA MET A 27 5.20 5.94 -28.87
C MET A 27 5.17 7.45 -29.14
N GLU A 28 6.30 8.14 -28.96
CA GLU A 28 6.45 9.59 -29.15
C GLU A 28 5.59 10.44 -28.18
N TYR A 29 5.34 9.93 -26.96
CA TYR A 29 4.68 10.67 -25.89
C TYR A 29 5.69 11.13 -24.83
N ASP A 30 5.52 12.35 -24.35
CA ASP A 30 6.21 12.88 -23.18
C ASP A 30 5.40 12.64 -21.90
N ILE A 31 6.09 12.50 -20.76
CA ILE A 31 5.48 12.34 -19.45
C ILE A 31 5.54 13.66 -18.68
N LEU A 32 4.38 14.15 -18.26
CA LEU A 32 4.25 15.26 -17.33
C LEU A 32 3.87 14.71 -15.95
N LEU A 33 4.81 14.74 -15.02
CA LEU A 33 4.55 14.30 -13.65
C LEU A 33 3.87 15.39 -12.82
N SER A 34 2.74 15.05 -12.20
CA SER A 34 2.04 15.91 -11.26
C SER A 34 1.70 15.16 -9.98
N ILE A 35 1.86 15.81 -8.84
CA ILE A 35 1.52 15.26 -7.54
C ILE A 35 0.23 15.94 -7.07
N CYS A 36 -0.83 15.16 -6.96
CA CYS A 36 -2.09 15.59 -6.39
C CYS A 36 -2.26 14.96 -5.00
N ARG A 37 -2.89 15.70 -4.10
CA ARG A 37 -3.30 15.17 -2.80
C ARG A 37 -4.79 14.85 -2.86
N LYS A 38 -5.26 14.01 -1.95
CA LYS A 38 -6.70 13.93 -1.70
C LYS A 38 -7.19 15.34 -1.32
N ASN A 39 -8.33 15.76 -1.85
CA ASN A 39 -8.93 17.08 -1.64
C ASN A 39 -8.11 18.29 -2.16
N ASP A 40 -7.11 18.05 -3.03
CA ASP A 40 -6.39 19.11 -3.74
C ASP A 40 -6.00 18.62 -5.14
N ILE A 41 -6.91 18.84 -6.08
CA ILE A 41 -6.72 18.51 -7.50
C ILE A 41 -6.33 19.72 -8.35
N SER A 42 -5.98 20.85 -7.73
CA SER A 42 -5.69 22.13 -8.41
C SER A 42 -4.60 21.99 -9.51
N SER A 43 -3.60 21.15 -9.25
CA SER A 43 -2.56 20.84 -10.25
C SER A 43 -3.14 20.14 -11.48
N LEU A 44 -4.03 19.17 -11.29
CA LEU A 44 -4.70 18.42 -12.35
C LEU A 44 -5.64 19.36 -13.12
N GLU A 45 -6.46 20.15 -12.43
CA GLU A 45 -7.34 21.14 -13.06
C GLU A 45 -6.58 22.10 -13.97
N ARG A 46 -5.46 22.63 -13.48
CA ARG A 46 -4.59 23.54 -14.25
C ARG A 46 -3.97 22.86 -15.48
N ILE A 47 -3.57 21.61 -15.38
CA ILE A 47 -2.98 20.83 -16.48
C ILE A 47 -4.03 20.62 -17.58
N ILE A 48 -5.23 20.20 -17.21
CA ILE A 48 -6.33 19.93 -18.15
C ILE A 48 -6.86 21.22 -18.76
N ALA A 49 -7.09 22.28 -17.97
CA ALA A 49 -7.55 23.57 -18.46
C ALA A 49 -6.59 24.22 -19.49
N ASN A 50 -5.31 23.93 -19.39
CA ASN A 50 -4.29 24.45 -20.32
C ASN A 50 -3.93 23.45 -21.45
N HIS A 51 -4.70 22.37 -21.63
CA HIS A 51 -4.49 21.36 -22.69
C HIS A 51 -3.05 20.86 -22.76
N LYS A 52 -2.43 20.56 -21.60
CA LYS A 52 -1.02 20.16 -21.53
C LYS A 52 -0.79 18.66 -21.74
N VAL A 53 -1.85 17.86 -21.71
CA VAL A 53 -1.79 16.40 -21.82
C VAL A 53 -2.99 15.90 -22.63
N ASP A 54 -2.81 14.77 -23.31
CA ASP A 54 -3.84 14.08 -24.09
C ASP A 54 -4.62 13.07 -23.23
N GLY A 55 -4.03 12.60 -22.13
CA GLY A 55 -4.64 11.67 -21.19
C GLY A 55 -3.92 11.64 -19.85
N VAL A 56 -4.46 10.89 -18.91
CA VAL A 56 -3.95 10.83 -17.53
C VAL A 56 -3.79 9.39 -17.07
N ILE A 57 -2.69 9.10 -16.38
CA ILE A 57 -2.49 7.85 -15.64
C ILE A 57 -2.54 8.19 -14.14
N LEU A 58 -3.55 7.70 -13.44
CA LEU A 58 -3.65 7.83 -11.99
C LEU A 58 -2.93 6.65 -11.33
N MET A 59 -1.94 6.92 -10.49
CA MET A 59 -1.10 5.88 -9.88
C MET A 59 -1.52 5.51 -8.45
N ARG A 60 -2.51 6.18 -7.90
CA ARG A 60 -3.12 5.87 -6.61
C ARG A 60 -4.60 6.23 -6.67
N THR A 61 -5.42 5.36 -6.11
CA THR A 61 -6.88 5.54 -6.12
C THR A 61 -7.42 5.61 -4.69
N PHE A 62 -8.42 6.47 -4.51
CA PHE A 62 -9.12 6.64 -3.24
C PHE A 62 -10.51 6.00 -3.29
N VAL A 63 -11.08 5.70 -2.13
CA VAL A 63 -12.46 5.19 -2.02
C VAL A 63 -13.46 6.20 -2.59
N GLU A 64 -13.26 7.47 -2.23
CA GLU A 64 -13.89 8.64 -2.85
C GLU A 64 -12.78 9.42 -3.54
N ASP A 65 -12.85 9.55 -4.86
CA ASP A 65 -11.72 10.01 -5.68
C ASP A 65 -12.11 11.21 -6.56
N GLU A 66 -11.84 12.40 -6.06
CA GLU A 66 -12.12 13.67 -6.76
C GLU A 66 -11.39 13.77 -8.11
N GLN A 67 -10.23 13.10 -8.28
CA GLN A 67 -9.49 13.10 -9.54
C GLN A 67 -10.28 12.32 -10.60
N ILE A 68 -10.82 11.16 -10.25
CA ILE A 68 -11.65 10.35 -11.16
C ILE A 68 -12.93 11.11 -11.51
N ASP A 69 -13.62 11.68 -10.51
CA ASP A 69 -14.84 12.47 -10.71
C ASP A 69 -14.61 13.64 -11.66
N PHE A 70 -13.50 14.36 -11.45
CA PHE A 70 -13.12 15.49 -12.31
C PHE A 70 -12.82 15.03 -13.76
N LEU A 71 -12.00 13.99 -13.93
CA LEU A 71 -11.62 13.50 -15.26
C LEU A 71 -12.83 12.96 -16.05
N GLN A 72 -13.75 12.25 -15.38
CA GLN A 72 -15.00 11.80 -15.99
C GLN A 72 -15.89 12.96 -16.38
N THR A 73 -16.05 13.97 -15.51
CA THR A 73 -16.85 15.18 -15.79
C THR A 73 -16.30 15.98 -16.98
N LYS A 74 -14.98 16.02 -17.11
CA LYS A 74 -14.30 16.73 -18.23
C LYS A 74 -14.13 15.87 -19.49
N ASN A 75 -14.55 14.60 -19.46
CA ASN A 75 -14.36 13.64 -20.55
C ASN A 75 -12.88 13.51 -20.97
N VAL A 76 -11.95 13.58 -20.03
CA VAL A 76 -10.52 13.40 -20.30
C VAL A 76 -10.23 11.90 -20.30
N PRO A 77 -9.52 11.35 -21.30
CA PRO A 77 -9.09 9.96 -21.29
C PRO A 77 -8.17 9.68 -20.10
N PHE A 78 -8.44 8.60 -19.35
CA PHE A 78 -7.55 8.20 -18.28
C PHE A 78 -7.59 6.70 -17.98
N VAL A 79 -6.55 6.21 -17.33
CA VAL A 79 -6.45 4.86 -16.78
C VAL A 79 -5.97 4.94 -15.34
N THR A 80 -6.22 3.89 -14.56
CA THR A 80 -5.71 3.81 -13.18
C THR A 80 -4.73 2.65 -13.01
N ILE A 81 -3.66 2.88 -12.27
CA ILE A 81 -2.83 1.82 -11.67
C ILE A 81 -3.36 1.61 -10.26
N GLY A 82 -3.98 0.45 -10.07
CA GLY A 82 -4.81 0.12 -8.91
C GLY A 82 -6.30 0.09 -9.26
N SER A 83 -7.04 -0.72 -8.51
CA SER A 83 -8.51 -0.79 -8.61
C SER A 83 -9.15 0.51 -8.16
N THR A 84 -10.35 0.78 -8.67
CA THR A 84 -11.21 1.85 -8.18
C THR A 84 -12.31 1.31 -7.26
N SER A 85 -13.00 2.18 -6.55
CA SER A 85 -14.20 1.76 -5.80
C SER A 85 -15.31 1.35 -6.79
N ALA A 86 -16.29 0.57 -6.29
CA ALA A 86 -17.40 0.07 -7.11
C ALA A 86 -18.28 1.18 -7.74
N ASN A 87 -18.13 2.41 -7.28
CA ASN A 87 -18.89 3.56 -7.77
C ASN A 87 -18.42 4.02 -9.15
N TYR A 88 -17.17 3.74 -9.54
CA TYR A 88 -16.56 4.21 -10.78
C TYR A 88 -16.69 3.13 -11.87
N LYS A 89 -17.67 3.30 -12.77
CA LYS A 89 -17.92 2.38 -13.89
C LYS A 89 -17.17 2.83 -15.15
N GLY A 90 -16.74 1.85 -15.95
CA GLY A 90 -16.11 2.13 -17.26
C GLY A 90 -14.67 2.64 -17.20
N VAL A 91 -14.06 2.69 -16.03
CA VAL A 91 -12.64 3.05 -15.87
C VAL A 91 -11.76 1.86 -16.23
N ILE A 92 -10.75 2.09 -17.07
CA ILE A 92 -9.71 1.09 -17.35
C ILE A 92 -8.77 1.04 -16.17
N GLN A 93 -8.66 -0.16 -15.57
CA GLN A 93 -7.88 -0.39 -14.34
C GLN A 93 -6.81 -1.44 -14.61
N ILE A 94 -5.61 -1.19 -14.17
CA ILE A 94 -4.48 -2.14 -14.19
C ILE A 94 -4.10 -2.40 -12.74
N ASP A 95 -4.36 -3.59 -12.24
CA ASP A 95 -4.15 -3.90 -10.81
C ASP A 95 -3.83 -5.38 -10.60
N HIS A 96 -3.27 -5.68 -9.46
CA HIS A 96 -3.06 -7.04 -8.96
C HIS A 96 -4.22 -7.47 -8.08
N ASN A 97 -4.41 -8.78 -7.93
CA ASN A 97 -5.43 -9.29 -7.02
C ASN A 97 -4.93 -9.27 -5.57
N HIS A 98 -4.78 -8.05 -5.03
CA HIS A 98 -4.31 -7.82 -3.67
C HIS A 98 -5.11 -8.57 -2.61
N LYS A 99 -6.43 -8.65 -2.77
CA LYS A 99 -7.30 -9.35 -1.84
C LYS A 99 -6.95 -10.84 -1.74
N SER A 100 -6.82 -11.53 -2.87
CA SER A 100 -6.50 -12.97 -2.88
C SER A 100 -5.09 -13.23 -2.37
N ALA A 101 -4.10 -12.45 -2.79
CA ALA A 101 -2.72 -12.60 -2.36
C ALA A 101 -2.57 -12.37 -0.84
N CYS A 102 -3.17 -11.30 -0.31
CA CYS A 102 -3.14 -11.01 1.12
C CYS A 102 -3.87 -12.08 1.95
N LYS A 103 -4.99 -12.63 1.43
CA LYS A 103 -5.68 -13.74 2.06
C LYS A 103 -4.80 -14.98 2.12
N GLU A 104 -4.08 -15.29 1.05
CA GLU A 104 -3.20 -16.46 0.98
C GLU A 104 -2.04 -16.33 1.98
N LEU A 105 -1.29 -15.21 1.96
CA LEU A 105 -0.19 -14.98 2.90
C LEU A 105 -0.67 -15.03 4.36
N THR A 106 -1.78 -14.37 4.66
CA THR A 106 -2.37 -14.41 6.01
C THR A 106 -2.76 -15.82 6.42
N SER A 107 -3.34 -16.61 5.51
CA SER A 107 -3.69 -18.02 5.78
C SER A 107 -2.45 -18.86 6.06
N ILE A 108 -1.35 -18.66 5.33
CA ILE A 108 -0.08 -19.33 5.56
C ILE A 108 0.47 -19.00 6.97
N ILE A 109 0.39 -17.75 7.39
CA ILE A 109 0.82 -17.33 8.73
C ILE A 109 -0.04 -18.02 9.80
N LEU A 110 -1.38 -18.02 9.64
CA LEU A 110 -2.30 -18.67 10.57
C LEU A 110 -2.12 -20.19 10.63
N MET A 111 -1.80 -20.86 9.51
CA MET A 111 -1.48 -22.30 9.48
C MET A 111 -0.22 -22.64 10.26
N LYS A 112 0.69 -21.69 10.43
CA LYS A 112 1.89 -21.84 11.27
C LYS A 112 1.62 -21.55 12.75
N GLN A 113 0.35 -21.52 13.17
CA GLN A 113 -0.11 -21.28 14.54
C GLN A 113 0.29 -19.90 15.09
N MET A 114 0.47 -18.93 14.21
CA MET A 114 0.66 -17.54 14.59
C MET A 114 -0.71 -16.84 14.55
N ASP A 115 -1.43 -16.87 15.64
CA ASP A 115 -2.83 -16.45 15.69
C ASP A 115 -2.99 -14.96 16.05
N LYS A 116 -2.03 -14.43 16.82
CA LYS A 116 -1.99 -13.02 17.20
C LYS A 116 -1.17 -12.22 16.17
N ILE A 117 -1.79 -11.89 15.05
CA ILE A 117 -1.13 -11.10 14.00
C ILE A 117 -1.42 -9.62 14.25
N ALA A 118 -0.39 -8.82 14.50
CA ALA A 118 -0.48 -7.37 14.51
C ALA A 118 -0.38 -6.84 13.07
N LEU A 119 -1.44 -6.27 12.55
CA LEU A 119 -1.46 -5.63 11.24
C LEU A 119 -1.11 -4.15 11.38
N ILE A 120 -0.02 -3.69 10.74
CA ILE A 120 0.47 -2.32 10.88
C ILE A 120 0.50 -1.61 9.52
N GLY A 121 0.00 -0.38 9.49
CA GLY A 121 0.04 0.53 8.33
C GLY A 121 -1.23 0.56 7.51
N GLY A 122 -1.15 1.22 6.36
CA GLY A 122 -2.25 1.37 5.41
C GLY A 122 -3.23 2.49 5.77
N ASN A 123 -3.43 3.40 4.82
CA ASN A 123 -4.47 4.40 4.92
C ASN A 123 -5.79 3.81 4.38
N GLU A 124 -6.84 3.79 5.20
CA GLU A 124 -8.14 3.20 4.85
C GLU A 124 -8.87 3.94 3.73
N GLU A 125 -8.46 5.14 3.42
CA GLU A 125 -8.98 5.90 2.27
C GLU A 125 -8.46 5.39 0.92
N HIS A 126 -7.38 4.58 0.90
CA HIS A 126 -6.86 3.99 -0.32
C HIS A 126 -7.57 2.68 -0.66
N VAL A 127 -7.97 2.52 -1.92
CA VAL A 127 -8.66 1.30 -2.41
C VAL A 127 -7.80 0.06 -2.21
N VAL A 128 -6.49 0.15 -2.43
CA VAL A 128 -5.54 -0.96 -2.21
C VAL A 128 -5.54 -1.43 -0.75
N THR A 129 -5.59 -0.49 0.21
CA THR A 129 -5.69 -0.83 1.64
C THR A 129 -6.97 -1.57 1.95
N GLN A 130 -8.12 -1.12 1.42
CA GLN A 130 -9.40 -1.80 1.59
C GLN A 130 -9.38 -3.22 1.00
N SER A 131 -8.71 -3.40 -0.14
CA SER A 131 -8.55 -4.71 -0.77
C SER A 131 -7.72 -5.67 0.09
N ARG A 132 -6.56 -5.19 0.59
CA ARG A 132 -5.68 -5.95 1.49
C ARG A 132 -6.35 -6.31 2.81
N LEU A 133 -7.07 -5.37 3.42
CA LEU A 133 -7.86 -5.60 4.65
C LEU A 133 -8.94 -6.66 4.46
N ARG A 134 -9.63 -6.64 3.32
CA ARG A 134 -10.63 -7.69 3.00
C ARG A 134 -9.96 -9.05 2.93
N GLY A 135 -8.83 -9.16 2.25
CA GLY A 135 -8.06 -10.41 2.19
C GLY A 135 -7.63 -10.91 3.56
N PHE A 136 -7.09 -10.01 4.40
CA PHE A 136 -6.70 -10.31 5.77
C PHE A 136 -7.88 -10.85 6.61
N ARG A 137 -9.00 -10.16 6.63
CA ARG A 137 -10.21 -10.58 7.37
C ARG A 137 -10.78 -11.90 6.86
N GLU A 138 -10.81 -12.10 5.53
CA GLU A 138 -11.29 -13.35 4.94
C GLU A 138 -10.40 -14.56 5.27
N ALA A 139 -9.10 -14.37 5.49
CA ALA A 139 -8.21 -15.44 5.94
C ALA A 139 -8.61 -15.94 7.33
N TYR A 140 -8.82 -15.05 8.29
CA TYR A 140 -9.30 -15.39 9.63
C TYR A 140 -10.65 -16.11 9.57
N ALA A 141 -11.62 -15.57 8.83
CA ALA A 141 -12.93 -16.18 8.67
C ALA A 141 -12.84 -17.59 8.07
N LYS A 142 -12.01 -17.77 7.00
CA LYS A 142 -11.81 -19.08 6.36
C LYS A 142 -11.19 -20.10 7.31
N MET A 143 -10.30 -19.67 8.20
CA MET A 143 -9.62 -20.53 9.15
C MET A 143 -10.42 -20.76 10.45
N GLY A 144 -11.61 -20.15 10.58
CA GLY A 144 -12.43 -20.24 11.78
C GLY A 144 -11.78 -19.63 13.02
N LYS A 145 -10.86 -18.65 12.83
CA LYS A 145 -10.15 -17.97 13.89
C LYS A 145 -10.75 -16.60 14.17
N THR A 146 -10.66 -16.16 15.42
CA THR A 146 -11.13 -14.83 15.83
C THR A 146 -10.05 -13.79 15.54
N LEU A 147 -10.41 -12.74 14.82
CA LEU A 147 -9.55 -11.60 14.59
C LEU A 147 -9.58 -10.68 15.82
N ASP A 148 -8.41 -10.41 16.38
CA ASP A 148 -8.25 -9.38 17.41
C ASP A 148 -8.13 -8.00 16.74
N VAL A 149 -9.19 -7.20 16.83
CA VAL A 149 -9.23 -5.86 16.24
C VAL A 149 -8.28 -4.87 16.93
N ASP A 150 -7.92 -5.12 18.17
CA ASP A 150 -6.98 -4.30 18.94
C ASP A 150 -5.52 -4.48 18.46
N LEU A 151 -5.26 -5.48 17.64
CA LEU A 151 -3.98 -5.67 16.95
C LEU A 151 -3.97 -5.08 15.52
N MET A 152 -4.99 -4.31 15.14
CA MET A 152 -5.05 -3.62 13.86
C MET A 152 -4.68 -2.14 14.02
N PHE A 153 -3.48 -1.78 13.62
CA PHE A 153 -2.92 -0.43 13.72
C PHE A 153 -2.90 0.21 12.34
N LEU A 154 -4.04 0.74 11.92
CA LEU A 154 -4.20 1.35 10.60
C LEU A 154 -3.77 2.83 10.59
N SER A 155 -3.55 3.39 9.40
CA SER A 155 -3.11 4.77 9.18
C SER A 155 -1.80 5.14 9.90
N GLN A 156 -0.91 4.16 10.03
CA GLN A 156 0.42 4.34 10.61
C GLN A 156 1.42 4.72 9.50
N ASP A 157 1.44 5.98 9.13
CA ASP A 157 2.14 6.51 7.95
C ASP A 157 3.52 7.13 8.26
N ASN A 158 3.86 7.30 9.53
CA ASN A 158 5.13 7.88 9.95
C ASN A 158 5.83 7.06 11.03
N GLN A 159 7.14 7.29 11.21
CA GLN A 159 7.99 6.53 12.13
C GLN A 159 7.44 6.53 13.57
N VAL A 160 6.97 7.65 14.08
CA VAL A 160 6.49 7.77 15.48
C VAL A 160 5.25 6.91 15.73
N LEU A 161 4.32 6.90 14.78
CA LEU A 161 3.10 6.09 14.87
C LEU A 161 3.44 4.60 14.75
N VAL A 162 4.34 4.22 13.84
CA VAL A 162 4.82 2.84 13.72
C VAL A 162 5.51 2.38 15.01
N GLU A 163 6.35 3.21 15.62
CA GLU A 163 7.01 2.87 16.90
C GLU A 163 6.00 2.59 18.02
N LYS A 164 4.93 3.39 18.10
CA LYS A 164 3.84 3.16 19.06
C LYS A 164 3.11 1.85 18.77
N ALA A 165 2.78 1.59 17.51
CA ALA A 165 2.10 0.37 17.08
C ALA A 165 2.93 -0.88 17.37
N VAL A 166 4.23 -0.86 17.05
CA VAL A 166 5.16 -1.96 17.36
C VAL A 166 5.22 -2.22 18.86
N LYS A 167 5.37 -1.18 19.68
CA LYS A 167 5.40 -1.31 21.14
C LYS A 167 4.13 -1.95 21.67
N GLU A 168 2.97 -1.51 21.19
CA GLU A 168 1.69 -2.06 21.62
C GLU A 168 1.50 -3.51 21.15
N ALA A 169 1.91 -3.83 19.91
CA ALA A 169 1.89 -5.20 19.40
C ALA A 169 2.73 -6.15 20.26
N LEU A 170 3.93 -5.73 20.67
CA LEU A 170 4.80 -6.52 21.55
C LEU A 170 4.20 -6.67 22.95
N ASN A 171 3.63 -5.60 23.51
CA ASN A 171 2.95 -5.65 24.83
C ASN A 171 1.78 -6.65 24.83
N ARG A 172 1.06 -6.76 23.70
CA ARG A 172 -0.04 -7.71 23.49
C ARG A 172 0.44 -9.11 23.10
N GLN A 173 1.75 -9.32 23.05
CA GLN A 173 2.37 -10.60 22.68
C GLN A 173 1.95 -11.08 21.28
N ALA A 174 2.05 -10.21 20.30
CA ALA A 174 1.82 -10.57 18.91
C ALA A 174 2.85 -11.63 18.45
N ASP A 175 2.37 -12.70 17.82
CA ASP A 175 3.21 -13.77 17.25
C ASP A 175 3.91 -13.31 15.96
N CYS A 176 3.24 -12.42 15.22
CA CYS A 176 3.70 -11.91 13.95
C CYS A 176 3.26 -10.45 13.77
N ILE A 177 4.15 -9.62 13.25
CA ILE A 177 3.82 -8.29 12.75
C ILE A 177 3.70 -8.38 11.22
N LEU A 178 2.51 -8.13 10.71
CA LEU A 178 2.22 -8.11 9.28
C LEU A 178 2.09 -6.67 8.80
N CYS A 179 2.98 -6.26 7.92
CA CYS A 179 3.05 -4.89 7.44
C CYS A 179 2.20 -4.72 6.18
N MET A 180 1.51 -3.60 6.08
CA MET A 180 0.64 -3.32 4.94
C MET A 180 1.44 -3.15 3.63
N ASP A 181 2.70 -2.68 3.72
CA ASP A 181 3.64 -2.53 2.62
C ASP A 181 5.10 -2.58 3.10
N ASP A 182 6.04 -2.49 2.16
CA ASP A 182 7.48 -2.52 2.41
C ASP A 182 8.00 -1.29 3.15
N ALA A 183 7.42 -0.12 2.92
CA ALA A 183 7.80 1.11 3.59
C ALA A 183 7.49 1.03 5.10
N VAL A 184 6.27 0.61 5.45
CA VAL A 184 5.89 0.33 6.83
C VAL A 184 6.76 -0.77 7.42
N CYS A 185 7.03 -1.84 6.65
CA CYS A 185 7.87 -2.95 7.10
C CYS A 185 9.29 -2.49 7.45
N SER A 186 9.88 -1.63 6.63
CA SER A 186 11.21 -1.04 6.90
C SER A 186 11.24 -0.25 8.22
N ARG A 187 10.19 0.53 8.49
CA ARG A 187 10.03 1.27 9.76
C ARG A 187 9.86 0.33 10.96
N VAL A 188 9.07 -0.73 10.79
CA VAL A 188 8.89 -1.78 11.82
C VAL A 188 10.22 -2.45 12.13
N LEU A 189 10.97 -2.89 11.12
CA LEU A 189 12.28 -3.53 11.30
C LEU A 189 13.29 -2.60 11.97
N LYS A 190 13.29 -1.30 11.62
CA LYS A 190 14.09 -0.29 12.28
C LYS A 190 13.75 -0.20 13.77
N THR A 191 12.46 -0.13 14.09
CA THR A 191 11.97 -0.03 15.47
C THR A 191 12.34 -1.26 16.29
N LEU A 192 12.14 -2.48 15.75
CA LEU A 192 12.50 -3.72 16.42
C LEU A 192 14.00 -3.79 16.73
N ARG A 193 14.86 -3.41 15.77
CA ARG A 193 16.31 -3.32 15.98
C ARG A 193 16.69 -2.34 17.11
N GLN A 194 16.05 -1.17 17.15
CA GLN A 194 16.28 -0.18 18.21
C GLN A 194 15.87 -0.67 19.60
N GLN A 195 14.86 -1.54 19.66
CA GLN A 195 14.39 -2.17 20.91
C GLN A 195 15.11 -3.49 21.21
N HIS A 196 16.12 -3.88 20.44
CA HIS A 196 16.85 -5.14 20.58
C HIS A 196 15.97 -6.39 20.46
N VAL A 197 14.83 -6.30 19.78
CA VAL A 197 13.92 -7.41 19.49
C VAL A 197 14.41 -8.15 18.26
N LYS A 198 14.59 -9.46 18.38
CA LYS A 198 15.12 -10.30 17.30
C LYS A 198 14.01 -10.79 16.38
N VAL A 199 14.30 -10.73 15.07
CA VAL A 199 13.43 -11.27 14.01
C VAL A 199 14.19 -12.42 13.34
N PRO A 200 13.66 -13.63 13.29
CA PRO A 200 12.29 -14.04 13.64
C PRO A 200 12.10 -14.61 15.07
N GLU A 201 13.14 -14.61 15.93
CA GLU A 201 13.18 -15.37 17.17
C GLU A 201 12.16 -14.88 18.20
N ASP A 202 12.10 -13.55 18.44
CA ASP A 202 11.20 -12.95 19.42
C ASP A 202 9.83 -12.62 18.82
N VAL A 203 9.82 -12.13 17.56
CA VAL A 203 8.62 -11.85 16.79
C VAL A 203 8.88 -12.06 15.30
N ARG A 204 7.92 -12.59 14.59
CA ARG A 204 8.01 -12.75 13.14
C ARG A 204 7.50 -11.51 12.43
N VAL A 205 8.06 -11.23 11.25
CA VAL A 205 7.64 -10.10 10.42
C VAL A 205 7.34 -10.57 9.01
N ALA A 206 6.26 -10.06 8.42
CA ALA A 206 5.91 -10.29 7.02
C ALA A 206 5.34 -9.00 6.40
N SER A 207 5.27 -8.93 5.08
CA SER A 207 4.77 -7.76 4.36
C SER A 207 3.83 -8.14 3.22
N PHE A 208 2.79 -7.33 3.00
CA PHE A 208 1.88 -7.45 1.86
C PHE A 208 2.45 -6.85 0.56
N TYR A 209 3.66 -6.36 0.58
CA TYR A 209 4.38 -5.92 -0.61
C TYR A 209 5.88 -6.14 -0.43
N ASN A 210 6.54 -6.58 -1.52
CA ASN A 210 7.98 -6.85 -1.52
C ASN A 210 8.77 -5.66 -2.06
N SER A 211 10.04 -5.56 -1.66
CA SER A 211 11.03 -4.68 -2.28
C SER A 211 12.44 -5.24 -2.07
N MET A 212 13.40 -4.76 -2.82
CA MET A 212 14.82 -5.11 -2.66
C MET A 212 15.32 -4.90 -1.22
N VAL A 213 14.75 -3.95 -0.49
CA VAL A 213 15.11 -3.70 0.92
C VAL A 213 14.71 -4.89 1.79
N LEU A 214 13.55 -5.49 1.56
CA LEU A 214 13.08 -6.65 2.32
C LEU A 214 13.79 -7.93 1.92
N GLU A 215 14.10 -8.10 0.64
CA GLU A 215 14.88 -9.24 0.13
C GLU A 215 16.30 -9.27 0.69
N ASN A 216 16.97 -8.11 0.73
CA ASN A 216 18.33 -7.95 1.21
C ASN A 216 18.45 -7.87 2.75
N ASN A 217 17.33 -7.86 3.48
CA ASN A 217 17.37 -7.94 4.94
C ASN A 217 17.89 -9.31 5.40
N VAL A 218 18.57 -9.37 6.54
CA VAL A 218 19.10 -10.62 7.10
C VAL A 218 18.48 -10.87 8.47
N PRO A 219 17.66 -11.94 8.59
CA PRO A 219 17.14 -12.79 7.52
C PRO A 219 16.18 -12.05 6.59
N SER A 220 16.00 -12.53 5.35
CA SER A 220 15.05 -11.94 4.40
C SER A 220 13.61 -12.01 4.93
N ILE A 221 12.81 -11.02 4.59
CA ILE A 221 11.43 -10.90 5.10
C ILE A 221 10.46 -11.60 4.13
N THR A 222 9.58 -12.42 4.68
CA THR A 222 8.48 -13.01 3.90
C THR A 222 7.54 -11.92 3.41
N SER A 223 7.38 -11.81 2.09
CA SER A 223 6.58 -10.75 1.46
C SER A 223 5.91 -11.22 0.18
N LEU A 224 4.86 -10.50 -0.24
CA LEU A 224 4.19 -10.73 -1.53
C LEU A 224 4.94 -9.99 -2.62
N SER A 225 5.32 -10.72 -3.66
CA SER A 225 5.83 -10.18 -4.93
C SER A 225 4.74 -10.28 -5.99
N PHE A 226 4.53 -9.21 -6.77
CA PHE A 226 3.53 -9.11 -7.81
C PHE A 226 4.19 -8.97 -9.18
#